data_3f7c28e3c2c9a8187d74defe307d442c
#
_entry.id   3f7c28e3c2c9a8187d74defe307d442c
#
_cell.length_a   1.000
_cell.length_b   1.000
_cell.length_c   1.000
_cell.angle_alpha   90.00
_cell.angle_beta   90.00
_cell.angle_gamma   90.00
#
_symmetry.space_group_name_H-M   'P 1'
#
loop_
_entity.id
_entity.type
_entity.pdbx_description
1 polymer ?
#
loop_
_entity_poly.entity_id
_entity_poly.type
_entity_poly.pdbx_seq_one_letter_code
_entity_poly.pdbx_strand_id
1 'polypeptide(L)'
;MEVNGARAANAIDIANPAAHPTAFPFTLPRGLVDPEGNVHREGSMRLATAFDEIEPIKDPRVRANPGYLVIILLARVITRLGNLEYINTKAIENLYAADLAYLQDFYQRINQTGHSRLHVACPHCNGEFEVEAASLGE
;
A
#
# COMPACT_ATOMS: atom_id res chain seq x y z
N MET A 1 12.61 -11.03 -35.90
CA MET A 1 12.27 -10.64 -35.42
C MET A 1 12.12 -10.60 -34.57
N GLU A 2 12.25 -10.61 -34.42
CA GLU A 2 11.86 -10.44 -33.76
C GLU A 2 12.19 -10.22 -32.99
N VAL A 3 12.75 -10.26 -32.89
CA VAL A 3 12.80 -9.98 -32.04
C VAL A 3 12.57 -9.30 -31.55
N ASN A 4 12.68 -8.95 -31.80
CA ASN A 4 12.14 -8.13 -31.42
C ASN A 4 11.48 -8.24 -30.35
N GLY A 5 11.30 -8.83 -30.19
CA GLY A 5 10.35 -8.98 -29.17
C GLY A 5 10.91 -9.16 -27.82
N ALA A 6 11.99 -9.79 -27.78
CA ALA A 6 12.59 -10.12 -26.50
C ALA A 6 12.83 -8.93 -25.61
N ARG A 7 13.40 -7.93 -26.17
CA ARG A 7 13.69 -6.79 -25.35
C ARG A 7 12.42 -6.18 -24.89
N ALA A 8 11.45 -6.25 -25.70
CA ALA A 8 10.17 -5.75 -25.29
C ALA A 8 9.66 -6.54 -24.10
N ALA A 9 10.12 -7.75 -23.95
CA ALA A 9 9.66 -8.58 -22.86
C ALA A 9 9.86 -7.92 -21.51
N ASN A 10 10.95 -7.25 -21.35
CA ASN A 10 11.21 -6.65 -20.06
C ASN A 10 10.32 -5.49 -19.78
N ALA A 11 10.13 -4.66 -20.76
CA ALA A 11 9.20 -3.55 -20.59
C ALA A 11 7.82 -4.09 -20.34
N ILE A 12 7.52 -5.19 -20.99
CA ILE A 12 6.21 -5.78 -20.85
C ILE A 12 5.94 -6.25 -19.43
N ASP A 13 6.96 -6.73 -18.77
CA ASP A 13 6.79 -7.20 -17.41
C ASP A 13 6.18 -6.15 -16.51
N ILE A 14 6.61 -4.93 -16.68
CA ILE A 14 6.08 -3.85 -15.87
C ILE A 14 4.62 -3.61 -16.18
N ALA A 15 4.26 -3.77 -17.43
CA ALA A 15 2.90 -3.48 -17.86
C ALA A 15 1.96 -4.65 -17.70
N ASN A 16 2.45 -5.83 -17.39
CA ASN A 16 1.64 -7.03 -17.33
C ASN A 16 1.12 -7.26 -15.92
N PRO A 17 -0.16 -6.94 -15.66
CA PRO A 17 -0.70 -7.09 -14.32
C PRO A 17 -0.80 -8.54 -13.87
N ALA A 18 -0.83 -9.47 -14.80
CA ALA A 18 -0.91 -10.88 -14.43
C ALA A 18 0.41 -11.36 -13.85
N ALA A 19 1.52 -10.88 -14.42
CA ALA A 19 2.84 -11.26 -13.96
C ALA A 19 3.27 -10.43 -12.77
N HIS A 20 2.88 -9.15 -12.73
CA HIS A 20 3.30 -8.21 -11.70
C HIS A 20 2.11 -7.40 -11.22
N PRO A 21 1.43 -7.89 -10.20
CA PRO A 21 0.30 -7.12 -9.68
C PRO A 21 0.73 -5.72 -9.32
N THR A 22 0.02 -4.74 -9.82
CA THR A 22 0.36 -3.34 -9.60
C THR A 22 -0.53 -2.67 -8.57
N ALA A 23 -1.61 -3.33 -8.19
CA ALA A 23 -2.55 -2.77 -7.22
C ALA A 23 -2.92 -3.85 -6.22
N PHE A 24 -2.78 -3.53 -4.94
CA PHE A 24 -3.08 -4.45 -3.87
C PHE A 24 -4.26 -3.90 -3.08
N PRO A 25 -5.39 -4.60 -3.11
CA PRO A 25 -6.59 -4.10 -2.42
C PRO A 25 -6.44 -4.19 -0.91
N PHE A 26 -7.05 -3.24 -0.22
CA PHE A 26 -7.06 -3.26 1.22
C PHE A 26 -8.43 -2.78 1.72
N THR A 27 -8.71 -3.09 2.98
CA THR A 27 -9.93 -2.64 3.63
C THR A 27 -9.52 -2.06 4.98
N LEU A 28 -9.81 -0.78 5.17
CA LEU A 28 -9.44 -0.11 6.41
C LEU A 28 -10.29 -0.63 7.56
N PRO A 29 -9.71 -0.82 8.74
CA PRO A 29 -10.47 -1.28 9.89
C PRO A 29 -11.62 -0.35 10.26
N ARG A 30 -11.41 0.96 10.19
CA ARG A 30 -12.45 1.92 10.55
C ARG A 30 -12.98 2.68 9.35
N GLY A 31 -12.09 3.15 8.49
CA GLY A 31 -12.49 3.90 7.32
C GLY A 31 -12.31 5.39 7.48
N LEU A 32 -12.09 6.05 6.36
CA LEU A 32 -11.96 7.50 6.30
C LEU A 32 -13.33 8.13 6.14
N VAL A 33 -13.65 9.06 7.03
CA VAL A 33 -14.94 9.75 6.97
C VAL A 33 -14.72 11.09 6.28
N ASP A 34 -15.44 11.32 5.18
CA ASP A 34 -15.29 12.56 4.45
C ASP A 34 -16.20 13.64 5.06
N PRO A 35 -16.08 14.89 4.58
CA PRO A 35 -16.89 15.97 5.17
C PRO A 35 -18.40 15.77 5.05
N GLU A 36 -18.82 14.97 4.08
CA GLU A 36 -20.23 14.69 3.91
C GLU A 36 -20.72 13.53 4.77
N GLY A 37 -19.81 12.91 5.52
CA GLY A 37 -20.18 11.82 6.40
C GLY A 37 -20.08 10.45 5.79
N ASN A 38 -19.60 10.34 4.55
CA ASN A 38 -19.42 9.05 3.92
C ASN A 38 -18.16 8.37 4.43
N VAL A 39 -18.24 7.04 4.58
CA VAL A 39 -17.13 6.27 5.09
C VAL A 39 -16.47 5.51 3.95
N HIS A 40 -15.18 5.71 3.79
CA HIS A 40 -14.41 5.06 2.73
C HIS A 40 -13.45 4.06 3.35
N ARG A 41 -13.69 2.79 3.09
CA ARG A 41 -12.87 1.73 3.70
C ARG A 41 -12.04 0.97 2.68
N GLU A 42 -12.54 0.82 1.47
CA GLU A 42 -11.88 -0.02 0.48
C GLU A 42 -11.00 0.79 -0.43
N GLY A 43 -9.81 0.31 -0.67
CA GLY A 43 -8.88 1.02 -1.51
C GLY A 43 -7.85 0.09 -2.11
N SER A 44 -6.87 0.70 -2.75
CA SER A 44 -5.79 -0.04 -3.39
C SER A 44 -4.48 0.71 -3.19
N MET A 45 -3.41 -0.05 -3.08
CA MET A 45 -2.08 0.52 -2.93
C MET A 45 -1.18 -0.11 -3.98
N ARG A 46 -0.32 0.71 -4.58
CA ARG A 46 0.66 0.20 -5.53
C ARG A 46 1.98 -0.01 -4.83
N LEU A 47 2.85 -0.76 -5.47
CA LEU A 47 4.19 -0.91 -4.96
C LEU A 47 4.91 0.43 -5.01
N ALA A 48 5.77 0.66 -4.05
CA ALA A 48 6.57 1.87 -4.01
C ALA A 48 7.86 1.66 -4.80
N THR A 49 8.34 2.73 -5.38
CA THR A 49 9.65 2.72 -6.00
C THR A 49 10.63 3.41 -5.05
N ALA A 50 11.92 3.27 -5.35
CA ALA A 50 12.92 3.96 -4.55
C ALA A 50 12.66 5.47 -4.54
N PHE A 51 12.20 5.99 -5.67
CA PHE A 51 11.93 7.42 -5.77
C PHE A 51 10.81 7.82 -4.81
N ASP A 52 9.82 6.97 -4.64
CA ASP A 52 8.73 7.26 -3.72
C ASP A 52 9.23 7.44 -2.29
N GLU A 53 10.29 6.73 -1.93
CA GLU A 53 10.81 6.81 -0.57
C GLU A 53 11.82 7.92 -0.40
N ILE A 54 12.49 8.31 -1.46
CA ILE A 54 13.54 9.32 -1.38
C ILE A 54 13.00 10.73 -1.57
N GLU A 55 12.12 10.91 -2.54
CA GLU A 55 11.64 12.23 -2.87
C GLU A 55 11.01 12.98 -1.69
N PRO A 56 10.17 12.31 -0.88
CA PRO A 56 9.54 13.04 0.23
C PRO A 56 10.51 13.57 1.28
N ILE A 57 11.71 13.02 1.33
CA ILE A 57 12.67 13.47 2.35
C ILE A 57 13.02 14.95 2.16
N LYS A 58 12.91 15.44 0.93
CA LYS A 58 13.19 16.84 0.64
C LYS A 58 12.07 17.78 1.08
N ASP A 59 10.92 17.23 1.39
CA ASP A 59 9.76 18.04 1.71
C ASP A 59 10.00 18.80 3.04
N PRO A 60 9.71 20.11 3.05
CA PRO A 60 9.91 20.89 4.29
C PRO A 60 9.12 20.34 5.47
N ARG A 61 7.97 19.72 5.22
CA ARG A 61 7.18 19.16 6.32
C ARG A 61 7.90 17.98 6.97
N VAL A 62 8.62 17.20 6.17
CA VAL A 62 9.39 16.07 6.68
C VAL A 62 10.62 16.58 7.43
N ARG A 63 11.23 17.64 6.91
CA ARG A 63 12.39 18.23 7.57
C ARG A 63 12.01 18.76 8.93
N ALA A 64 10.86 19.37 9.04
CA ALA A 64 10.38 19.89 10.32
C ALA A 64 9.94 18.77 11.25
N ASN A 65 9.42 17.68 10.69
CA ASN A 65 8.91 16.57 11.48
C ASN A 65 9.10 15.27 10.70
N PRO A 66 10.16 14.52 11.00
CA PRO A 66 10.43 13.29 10.24
C PRO A 66 9.27 12.29 10.24
N GLY A 67 8.42 12.34 11.25
CA GLY A 67 7.26 11.46 11.29
C GLY A 67 6.26 11.72 10.18
N TYR A 68 6.34 12.89 9.56
CA TYR A 68 5.42 13.21 8.49
C TYR A 68 5.73 12.45 7.19
N LEU A 69 6.88 11.78 7.15
CA LEU A 69 7.26 11.04 5.96
C LEU A 69 6.22 10.00 5.57
N VAL A 70 5.67 9.31 6.56
CA VAL A 70 4.71 8.26 6.26
C VAL A 70 3.45 8.83 5.62
N ILE A 71 3.05 10.03 6.02
CA ILE A 71 1.87 10.67 5.46
C ILE A 71 2.07 10.91 3.96
N ILE A 72 3.20 11.47 3.59
CA ILE A 72 3.48 11.76 2.20
C ILE A 72 3.63 10.47 1.41
N LEU A 73 4.33 9.50 1.98
CA LEU A 73 4.56 8.24 1.29
C LEU A 73 3.24 7.54 0.99
N LEU A 74 2.36 7.45 1.96
CA LEU A 74 1.08 6.79 1.73
C LEU A 74 0.23 7.55 0.71
N ALA A 75 0.29 8.88 0.74
CA ALA A 75 -0.45 9.65 -0.25
C ALA A 75 0.04 9.38 -1.67
N ARG A 76 1.31 9.00 -1.81
CA ARG A 76 1.85 8.70 -3.12
C ARG A 76 1.47 7.32 -3.63
N VAL A 77 1.39 6.34 -2.74
CA VAL A 77 1.23 4.95 -3.17
C VAL A 77 -0.22 4.45 -3.11
N ILE A 78 -1.08 5.11 -2.39
CA ILE A 78 -2.50 4.72 -2.40
C ILE A 78 -3.12 5.25 -3.67
N THR A 79 -3.61 4.33 -4.50
CA THR A 79 -4.15 4.69 -5.80
C THR A 79 -5.66 4.89 -5.78
N ARG A 80 -6.33 4.35 -4.77
CA ARG A 80 -7.78 4.47 -4.66
C ARG A 80 -8.17 4.31 -3.20
N LEU A 81 -9.15 5.09 -2.78
CA LEU A 81 -9.73 4.95 -1.46
C LEU A 81 -11.19 5.37 -1.56
N GLY A 82 -12.08 4.36 -1.53
CA GLY A 82 -13.48 4.61 -1.69
C GLY A 82 -13.79 5.34 -2.98
N ASN A 83 -14.54 6.41 -2.87
CA ASN A 83 -14.91 7.22 -4.03
C ASN A 83 -14.17 8.55 -4.08
N LEU A 84 -13.12 8.70 -3.30
CA LEU A 84 -12.39 9.96 -3.30
C LEU A 84 -11.73 10.19 -4.65
N GLU A 85 -11.87 11.41 -5.15
CA GLU A 85 -11.23 11.78 -6.40
C GLU A 85 -9.74 11.92 -6.25
N TYR A 86 -9.32 12.46 -5.11
CA TYR A 86 -7.91 12.72 -4.87
C TYR A 86 -7.50 12.15 -3.53
N ILE A 87 -6.33 11.56 -3.51
CA ILE A 87 -5.75 11.08 -2.28
C ILE A 87 -4.49 11.88 -2.06
N ASN A 88 -4.60 12.88 -1.22
CA ASN A 88 -3.48 13.78 -0.92
C ASN A 88 -3.12 13.63 0.55
N THR A 89 -2.13 14.41 0.99
CA THR A 89 -1.69 14.31 2.37
C THR A 89 -2.81 14.66 3.35
N LYS A 90 -3.70 15.54 2.94
CA LYS A 90 -4.81 15.92 3.82
C LYS A 90 -5.72 14.72 4.09
N ALA A 91 -5.98 13.92 3.07
CA ALA A 91 -6.80 12.74 3.25
C ALA A 91 -6.13 11.76 4.22
N ILE A 92 -4.84 11.57 4.08
CA ILE A 92 -4.12 10.66 4.96
C ILE A 92 -4.09 11.19 6.39
N GLU A 93 -3.96 12.51 6.55
CA GLU A 93 -3.97 13.10 7.88
C GLU A 93 -5.28 12.86 8.62
N ASN A 94 -6.36 12.71 7.88
CA ASN A 94 -7.67 12.54 8.49
C ASN A 94 -8.01 11.10 8.82
N LEU A 95 -7.11 10.17 8.53
CA LEU A 95 -7.33 8.78 8.91
C LEU A 95 -7.28 8.63 10.42
N TYR A 96 -8.06 7.68 10.92
CA TYR A 96 -7.91 7.31 12.32
C TYR A 96 -6.56 6.64 12.51
N ALA A 97 -6.03 6.74 13.72
CA ALA A 97 -4.72 6.18 14.00
C ALA A 97 -4.65 4.68 13.71
N ALA A 98 -5.73 3.98 13.97
CA ALA A 98 -5.74 2.54 13.70
C ALA A 98 -5.61 2.25 12.21
N ASP A 99 -6.24 3.06 11.37
CA ASP A 99 -6.15 2.88 9.93
C ASP A 99 -4.77 3.22 9.43
N LEU A 100 -4.16 4.25 9.99
CA LEU A 100 -2.80 4.62 9.61
C LEU A 100 -1.83 3.49 9.95
N ALA A 101 -1.96 2.92 11.13
CA ALA A 101 -1.11 1.81 11.52
C ALA A 101 -1.31 0.61 10.60
N TYR A 102 -2.56 0.34 10.25
CA TYR A 102 -2.87 -0.75 9.33
C TYR A 102 -2.19 -0.52 7.98
N LEU A 103 -2.27 0.69 7.47
CA LEU A 103 -1.69 0.98 6.16
C LEU A 103 -0.17 0.92 6.17
N GLN A 104 0.46 1.34 7.26
CA GLN A 104 1.90 1.21 7.37
C GLN A 104 2.32 -0.24 7.35
N ASP A 105 1.59 -1.08 8.05
CA ASP A 105 1.88 -2.50 8.08
C ASP A 105 1.63 -3.13 6.71
N PHE A 106 0.53 -2.74 6.07
CA PHE A 106 0.20 -3.23 4.74
C PHE A 106 1.28 -2.83 3.74
N TYR A 107 1.75 -1.60 3.81
CA TYR A 107 2.82 -1.11 2.95
C TYR A 107 4.07 -1.98 3.09
N GLN A 108 4.46 -2.28 4.32
CA GLN A 108 5.63 -3.10 4.55
C GLN A 108 5.47 -4.47 3.92
N ARG A 109 4.32 -5.08 4.08
CA ARG A 109 4.14 -6.43 3.58
C ARG A 109 4.20 -6.51 2.06
N ILE A 110 3.46 -5.65 1.39
CA ILE A 110 3.42 -5.75 -0.08
C ILE A 110 4.76 -5.38 -0.71
N ASN A 111 5.51 -4.48 -0.08
CA ASN A 111 6.78 -4.06 -0.64
C ASN A 111 7.91 -5.02 -0.32
N GLN A 112 7.78 -5.80 0.72
CA GLN A 112 8.81 -6.78 1.08
C GLN A 112 8.56 -8.13 0.47
N THR A 113 7.32 -8.60 0.51
CA THR A 113 7.01 -9.95 0.04
C THR A 113 6.14 -9.99 -1.20
N GLY A 114 5.55 -8.86 -1.56
CA GLY A 114 4.67 -8.81 -2.72
C GLY A 114 3.24 -9.19 -2.40
N HIS A 115 2.92 -9.41 -1.14
CA HIS A 115 1.54 -9.71 -0.73
C HIS A 115 1.41 -9.41 0.75
N SER A 116 0.18 -9.43 1.23
CA SER A 116 -0.09 -9.11 2.62
C SER A 116 -0.41 -10.36 3.43
N ARG A 117 0.05 -11.51 2.98
CA ARG A 117 -0.18 -12.76 3.70
C ARG A 117 1.03 -13.14 4.52
N LEU A 118 0.76 -13.75 5.65
CA LEU A 118 1.80 -14.22 6.56
C LEU A 118 1.91 -15.73 6.49
N HIS A 119 3.13 -16.20 6.45
CA HIS A 119 3.40 -17.64 6.49
C HIS A 119 3.59 -18.04 7.93
N VAL A 120 2.73 -18.87 8.45
CA VAL A 120 2.76 -19.25 9.86
C VAL A 120 2.75 -20.75 10.00
N ALA A 121 3.28 -21.23 11.12
CA ALA A 121 3.31 -22.63 11.43
C ALA A 121 2.40 -22.91 12.62
N CYS A 122 1.61 -23.96 12.51
CA CYS A 122 0.72 -24.35 13.57
C CYS A 122 1.53 -24.93 14.74
N PRO A 123 1.35 -24.40 15.96
CA PRO A 123 2.11 -24.93 17.11
C PRO A 123 1.74 -26.35 17.49
N HIS A 124 0.59 -26.83 17.04
CA HIS A 124 0.16 -28.19 17.37
C HIS A 124 0.72 -29.22 16.42
N CYS A 125 0.64 -28.97 15.11
CA CYS A 125 1.00 -30.00 14.14
C CYS A 125 2.15 -29.57 13.24
N ASN A 126 2.64 -28.35 13.42
CA ASN A 126 3.72 -27.80 12.60
C ASN A 126 3.36 -27.67 11.13
N GLY A 127 2.09 -27.82 10.81
CA GLY A 127 1.64 -27.54 9.46
C GLY A 127 1.76 -26.08 9.13
N GLU A 128 2.18 -25.78 7.91
CA GLU A 128 2.37 -24.40 7.49
C GLU A 128 1.17 -23.93 6.69
N PHE A 129 0.81 -22.67 6.86
CA PHE A 129 -0.31 -22.07 6.14
C PHE A 129 -0.13 -20.59 6.11
N GLU A 130 -0.93 -19.94 5.26
CA GLU A 130 -0.88 -18.48 5.12
C GLU A 130 -2.18 -17.87 5.61
N VAL A 131 -2.05 -16.72 6.26
CA VAL A 131 -3.22 -15.99 6.73
C VAL A 131 -3.10 -14.55 6.25
N GLU A 132 -4.25 -13.91 6.06
CA GLU A 132 -4.28 -12.52 5.70
C GLU A 132 -3.82 -11.71 6.90
N ALA A 133 -2.82 -10.87 6.67
CA ALA A 133 -2.29 -10.08 7.76
C ALA A 133 -3.32 -9.10 8.32
N ALA A 134 -4.23 -8.65 7.47
CA ALA A 134 -5.23 -7.68 7.91
C ALA A 134 -6.09 -8.22 9.02
N SER A 135 -6.33 -9.52 9.03
CA SER A 135 -7.19 -10.11 10.04
C SER A 135 -6.51 -10.21 11.39
N LEU A 136 -5.23 -9.94 11.43
CA LEU A 136 -4.49 -10.01 12.68
C LEU A 136 -4.41 -8.67 13.38
N GLY A 137 -4.84 -7.61 12.71
CA GLY A 137 -4.72 -6.28 13.26
C GLY A 137 -5.73 -5.97 14.35
N GLU A 138 -6.59 -6.90 14.62
CA GLU A 138 -7.63 -6.69 15.64
C GLU A 138 -7.11 -6.98 17.03
#